data_eb6afa2d51d19bbed12b319c9b4d49dc
#
_entry.id   eb6afa2d51d19bbed12b319c9b4d49dc
#
_cell.length_a   1.000
_cell.length_b   1.000
_cell.length_c   1.000
_cell.angle_alpha   90.00
_cell.angle_beta   90.00
_cell.angle_gamma   90.00
#
_symmetry.space_group_name_H-M   'P 1'
#
loop_
_entity.id
_entity.type
_entity.pdbx_description
1 polymer ?
#
loop_
_entity_poly.entity_id
_entity_poly.type
_entity_poly.pdbx_seq_one_letter_code
_entity_poly.pdbx_strand_id
1 'polypeptide(L)'
;MRKKTEKKPSNKLKVLFISAEAAPFIKAGGLADVSGALPSKLNGQGVETIVVLPYYKAIGKGRKDINYIGKTVVEVGWKKLYCGIFKAKIGKLEYYFIDNEQYFWREKIYGEYDDAERFAFFSKAALELAEFLNFKADIIHANDWHAAMSIVYLDLKKRLNCSFYLNMKSLLAIHNIEFQGKFDPIILGGVFGISEEMLPVFMYGKSINLLKAGIQLADRVTTVSETYGEEILNPYFSFGLNEILMREKSKIFGITNGIDTEVFNPATDKVLVQNYDISSINLKVKNKTALQEKYLLPVDKSIPLIAMVTRLTDQKGMDLVLEVMDQILSRNIQFVLLGTGYKKYEDTMREWESKRRDKVRSIIKFSTTIASELYAASDMFLMPSRQEPCGLSQMIAMRYGSIPIVHRIGGLKDTVEPYNMETKTGNGVTFESYNAYDMLDAIDRAISLYENKGHRENIIKNAMKKDFSWNDPARKYIELYKSMLTK
;
A
#
# COMPACT_ATOMS: atom_id res chain seq x y z
N MET A 1 24.68 24.34 46.19
CA MET A 1 24.92 24.20 44.74
C MET A 1 24.34 22.88 44.26
N ARG A 2 23.17 22.91 43.65
CA ARG A 2 22.58 21.71 43.00
C ARG A 2 23.23 21.52 41.65
N LYS A 3 23.95 20.41 41.42
CA LYS A 3 24.45 20.01 40.14
C LYS A 3 23.27 19.79 39.18
N LYS A 4 23.14 20.63 38.13
CA LYS A 4 22.30 20.36 37.00
C LYS A 4 22.86 19.11 36.30
N THR A 5 22.17 17.99 36.43
CA THR A 5 22.40 16.83 35.58
C THR A 5 22.05 17.22 34.14
N GLU A 6 23.05 17.47 33.33
CA GLU A 6 22.88 17.55 31.87
C GLU A 6 22.28 16.22 31.40
N LYS A 7 21.02 16.25 31.00
CA LYS A 7 20.43 15.13 30.25
C LYS A 7 21.25 14.98 29.00
N LYS A 8 22.02 13.88 28.87
CA LYS A 8 22.58 13.45 27.59
C LYS A 8 21.46 13.53 26.53
N PRO A 9 21.72 14.13 25.34
CA PRO A 9 20.73 14.13 24.27
C PRO A 9 20.39 12.67 23.98
N SER A 10 19.12 12.29 24.13
CA SER A 10 18.65 10.98 23.69
C SER A 10 18.83 10.97 22.17
N ASN A 11 19.80 10.19 21.70
CA ASN A 11 20.05 10.05 20.26
C ASN A 11 18.80 9.35 19.67
N LYS A 12 17.87 10.16 19.16
CA LYS A 12 16.66 9.62 18.51
C LYS A 12 17.07 8.86 17.28
N LEU A 13 16.50 7.69 17.07
CA LEU A 13 16.64 6.93 15.84
C LEU A 13 16.16 7.78 14.65
N LYS A 14 16.97 7.87 13.58
CA LYS A 14 16.71 8.70 12.41
C LYS A 14 16.47 7.85 11.18
N VAL A 15 15.36 8.08 10.49
CA VAL A 15 14.96 7.33 9.30
C VAL A 15 14.78 8.27 8.11
N LEU A 16 15.48 7.98 7.02
CA LEU A 16 15.22 8.54 5.71
C LEU A 16 14.27 7.60 4.96
N PHE A 17 13.02 8.00 4.81
CA PHE A 17 11.97 7.21 4.17
C PHE A 17 11.81 7.64 2.72
N ILE A 18 12.21 6.80 1.77
CA ILE A 18 12.25 7.10 0.34
C ILE A 18 11.10 6.37 -0.35
N SER A 19 10.20 7.10 -0.99
CA SER A 19 9.03 6.53 -1.65
C SER A 19 8.68 7.28 -2.94
N ALA A 20 8.11 6.58 -3.90
CA ALA A 20 7.59 7.19 -5.13
C ALA A 20 6.21 7.83 -4.94
N GLU A 21 5.48 7.47 -3.90
CA GLU A 21 4.15 8.00 -3.58
C GLU A 21 4.01 8.22 -2.07
N ALA A 22 3.23 9.22 -1.66
CA ALA A 22 2.72 9.36 -0.30
C ALA A 22 1.45 10.23 -0.26
N ALA A 23 0.41 9.74 0.40
CA ALA A 23 -0.76 10.55 0.73
C ALA A 23 -0.39 11.64 1.74
N PRO A 24 -0.99 12.84 1.66
CA PRO A 24 -2.02 13.27 0.72
C PRO A 24 -1.46 13.96 -0.54
N PHE A 25 -0.16 13.82 -0.84
CA PHE A 25 0.49 14.54 -1.95
C PHE A 25 0.22 13.88 -3.30
N ILE A 26 0.43 12.57 -3.37
CA ILE A 26 0.28 11.80 -4.60
C ILE A 26 -0.10 10.36 -4.28
N LYS A 27 -1.07 9.80 -5.02
CA LYS A 27 -1.55 8.44 -4.80
C LYS A 27 -1.92 7.77 -6.11
N ALA A 28 -1.26 6.63 -6.39
CA ALA A 28 -1.63 5.69 -7.45
C ALA A 28 -2.07 4.34 -6.86
N GLY A 29 -1.54 3.96 -5.69
CA GLY A 29 -1.82 2.68 -5.07
C GLY A 29 -1.75 2.69 -3.54
N GLY A 30 -1.66 1.49 -2.96
CA GLY A 30 -1.57 1.30 -1.50
C GLY A 30 -0.25 1.81 -0.90
N LEU A 31 0.82 1.91 -1.70
CA LEU A 31 2.09 2.48 -1.26
C LEU A 31 1.91 3.91 -0.71
N ALA A 32 1.05 4.70 -1.35
CA ALA A 32 0.78 6.06 -0.89
C ALA A 32 0.16 6.12 0.50
N ASP A 33 -0.76 5.20 0.81
CA ASP A 33 -1.38 5.12 2.14
C ASP A 33 -0.35 4.75 3.21
N VAL A 34 0.53 3.78 2.92
CA VAL A 34 1.62 3.38 3.82
C VAL A 34 2.59 4.54 4.05
N SER A 35 3.08 5.17 2.97
CA SER A 35 4.05 6.26 3.04
C SER A 35 3.50 7.55 3.63
N GLY A 36 2.17 7.71 3.66
CA GLY A 36 1.51 8.80 4.35
C GLY A 36 1.32 8.53 5.86
N ALA A 37 1.08 7.28 6.25
CA ALA A 37 0.68 6.93 7.62
C ALA A 37 1.84 6.41 8.48
N LEU A 38 2.64 5.44 8.00
CA LEU A 38 3.72 4.83 8.77
C LEU A 38 4.77 5.85 9.27
N PRO A 39 5.32 6.76 8.43
CA PRO A 39 6.29 7.74 8.90
C PRO A 39 5.75 8.68 9.99
N SER A 40 4.48 9.07 9.87
CA SER A 40 3.81 9.89 10.90
C SER A 40 3.74 9.15 12.23
N LYS A 41 3.43 7.86 12.18
CA LYS A 41 3.34 7.01 13.39
C LYS A 41 4.71 6.73 14.01
N LEU A 42 5.74 6.51 13.18
CA LEU A 42 7.13 6.40 13.64
C LEU A 42 7.57 7.67 14.40
N ASN A 43 7.28 8.85 13.85
CA ASN A 43 7.51 10.13 14.54
C ASN A 43 6.76 10.23 15.86
N GLY A 44 5.51 9.78 15.90
CA GLY A 44 4.69 9.73 17.12
C GLY A 44 5.28 8.82 18.20
N GLN A 45 6.02 7.78 17.80
CA GLN A 45 6.68 6.82 18.69
C GLN A 45 8.16 7.14 18.95
N GLY A 46 8.61 8.36 18.61
CA GLY A 46 9.93 8.87 19.00
C GLY A 46 11.05 8.66 17.99
N VAL A 47 10.75 8.18 16.79
CA VAL A 47 11.70 8.07 15.66
C VAL A 47 11.66 9.37 14.85
N GLU A 48 12.81 9.97 14.59
CA GLU A 48 12.91 11.15 13.75
C GLU A 48 12.91 10.69 12.27
N THR A 49 11.76 10.82 11.61
CA THR A 49 11.58 10.37 10.23
C THR A 49 11.34 11.56 9.31
N ILE A 50 12.02 11.57 8.17
CA ILE A 50 11.72 12.46 7.03
C ILE A 50 11.33 11.63 5.82
N VAL A 51 10.39 12.12 5.01
CA VAL A 51 9.90 11.44 3.80
C VAL A 51 10.41 12.15 2.56
N VAL A 52 10.94 11.40 1.59
CA VAL A 52 11.42 11.93 0.32
C VAL A 52 10.58 11.40 -0.82
N LEU A 53 10.12 12.30 -1.68
CA LEU A 53 9.24 12.05 -2.82
C LEU A 53 9.78 12.74 -4.09
N PRO A 54 9.49 12.22 -5.30
CA PRO A 54 9.63 13.04 -6.51
C PRO A 54 8.60 14.18 -6.51
N TYR A 55 8.99 15.35 -7.02
CA TYR A 55 8.10 16.52 -7.15
C TYR A 55 7.29 16.45 -8.44
N TYR A 56 6.28 15.57 -8.44
CA TYR A 56 5.43 15.39 -9.62
C TYR A 56 4.57 16.63 -9.91
N LYS A 57 4.26 16.86 -11.20
CA LYS A 57 3.38 17.93 -11.66
C LYS A 57 2.05 17.98 -10.88
N ALA A 58 1.47 16.83 -10.58
CA ALA A 58 0.23 16.72 -9.81
C ALA A 58 0.36 17.26 -8.38
N ILE A 59 1.55 17.20 -7.77
CA ILE A 59 1.83 17.77 -6.45
C ILE A 59 1.91 19.28 -6.51
N GLY A 60 2.63 19.83 -7.51
CA GLY A 60 2.90 21.28 -7.64
C GLY A 60 1.67 22.12 -7.98
N LYS A 61 0.65 21.52 -8.61
CA LYS A 61 -0.56 22.24 -9.00
C LYS A 61 -1.39 22.68 -7.79
N GLY A 62 -1.34 23.99 -7.48
CA GLY A 62 -2.23 24.63 -6.51
C GLY A 62 -1.86 24.50 -5.02
N ARG A 63 -0.73 23.89 -4.68
CA ARG A 63 -0.27 23.79 -3.28
C ARG A 63 0.65 24.96 -2.91
N LYS A 64 0.21 25.74 -1.93
CA LYS A 64 0.97 26.89 -1.38
C LYS A 64 1.79 26.52 -0.12
N ASP A 65 1.64 25.32 0.38
CA ASP A 65 2.29 24.80 1.59
C ASP A 65 3.63 24.12 1.30
N ILE A 66 4.07 24.08 0.02
CA ILE A 66 5.35 23.52 -0.42
C ILE A 66 6.32 24.64 -0.73
N ASN A 67 7.45 24.68 -0.02
CA ASN A 67 8.43 25.75 -0.11
C ASN A 67 9.72 25.25 -0.75
N TYR A 68 10.27 26.02 -1.69
CA TYR A 68 11.61 25.81 -2.21
C TYR A 68 12.65 26.12 -1.14
N ILE A 69 13.62 25.20 -0.92
CA ILE A 69 14.66 25.35 0.10
C ILE A 69 16.08 25.35 -0.46
N GLY A 70 16.26 25.00 -1.73
CA GLY A 70 17.58 25.02 -2.36
C GLY A 70 17.68 24.07 -3.54
N LYS A 71 18.90 23.98 -4.09
CA LYS A 71 19.20 23.10 -5.21
C LYS A 71 20.59 22.48 -5.06
N THR A 72 20.79 21.37 -5.70
CA THR A 72 22.09 20.71 -5.88
C THR A 72 22.20 20.15 -7.31
N VAL A 73 23.32 19.55 -7.62
CA VAL A 73 23.55 18.82 -8.87
C VAL A 73 23.80 17.35 -8.51
N VAL A 74 23.01 16.47 -9.10
CA VAL A 74 23.14 15.02 -8.91
C VAL A 74 23.75 14.40 -10.16
N GLU A 75 24.83 13.66 -9.99
CA GLU A 75 25.51 12.97 -11.08
C GLU A 75 24.96 11.55 -11.22
N VAL A 76 24.38 11.21 -12.37
CA VAL A 76 23.87 9.87 -12.70
C VAL A 76 24.47 9.45 -14.03
N GLY A 77 25.28 8.40 -14.03
CA GLY A 77 26.11 8.07 -15.18
C GLY A 77 27.04 9.24 -15.52
N TRP A 78 27.01 9.64 -16.77
CA TRP A 78 27.81 10.78 -17.27
C TRP A 78 27.07 12.14 -17.15
N LYS A 79 25.80 12.12 -16.74
CA LYS A 79 24.94 13.31 -16.68
C LYS A 79 25.08 14.03 -15.34
N LYS A 80 25.18 15.36 -15.40
CA LYS A 80 25.09 16.28 -14.25
C LYS A 80 23.72 16.93 -14.28
N LEU A 81 22.85 16.52 -13.39
CA LEU A 81 21.43 16.85 -13.45
C LEU A 81 21.04 17.84 -12.36
N TYR A 82 20.28 18.85 -12.72
CA TYR A 82 19.67 19.77 -11.76
C TYR A 82 18.75 18.98 -10.80
N CYS A 83 18.84 19.31 -9.53
CA CYS A 83 18.02 18.78 -8.46
C CYS A 83 17.53 19.93 -7.58
N GLY A 84 16.31 20.40 -7.79
CA GLY A 84 15.62 21.31 -6.89
C GLY A 84 15.11 20.57 -5.68
N ILE A 85 15.08 21.24 -4.53
CA ILE A 85 14.65 20.68 -3.27
C ILE A 85 13.52 21.54 -2.71
N PHE A 86 12.36 20.92 -2.51
CA PHE A 86 11.21 21.55 -1.88
C PHE A 86 10.86 20.83 -0.59
N LYS A 87 10.15 21.53 0.30
CA LYS A 87 9.78 21.06 1.61
C LYS A 87 8.33 21.40 1.93
N ALA A 88 7.62 20.43 2.53
CA ALA A 88 6.34 20.65 3.21
C ALA A 88 6.35 20.00 4.59
N LYS A 89 5.38 20.37 5.43
CA LYS A 89 5.22 19.78 6.75
C LYS A 89 3.74 19.49 7.01
N ILE A 90 3.45 18.26 7.46
CA ILE A 90 2.12 17.86 7.92
C ILE A 90 2.25 17.40 9.38
N GLY A 91 1.63 18.13 10.29
CA GLY A 91 1.81 17.89 11.72
C GLY A 91 3.28 18.02 12.13
N LYS A 92 3.89 16.90 12.58
CA LYS A 92 5.31 16.85 12.96
C LYS A 92 6.19 16.24 11.87
N LEU A 93 5.61 15.68 10.81
CA LEU A 93 6.33 14.99 9.74
C LEU A 93 6.76 15.98 8.65
N GLU A 94 8.02 15.91 8.26
CA GLU A 94 8.61 16.70 7.18
C GLU A 94 8.68 15.85 5.91
N TYR A 95 8.22 16.45 4.81
CA TYR A 95 8.28 15.90 3.46
C TYR A 95 9.23 16.74 2.62
N TYR A 96 10.10 16.06 1.90
CA TYR A 96 11.03 16.67 0.96
C TYR A 96 10.71 16.18 -0.44
N PHE A 97 10.76 17.06 -1.42
CA PHE A 97 10.44 16.76 -2.80
C PHE A 97 11.65 17.03 -3.66
N ILE A 98 12.01 16.05 -4.46
CA ILE A 98 13.10 16.10 -5.43
C ILE A 98 12.52 16.58 -6.75
N ASP A 99 12.93 17.79 -7.15
CA ASP A 99 12.48 18.44 -8.37
C ASP A 99 13.49 18.26 -9.50
N ASN A 100 12.98 17.78 -10.60
CA ASN A 100 13.56 17.84 -11.92
C ASN A 100 12.40 17.79 -12.91
N GLU A 101 12.09 18.93 -13.54
CA GLU A 101 10.93 19.05 -14.42
C GLU A 101 10.97 18.08 -15.59
N GLN A 102 12.14 17.80 -16.15
CA GLN A 102 12.30 16.83 -17.23
C GLN A 102 11.78 15.45 -16.84
N TYR A 103 12.00 15.03 -15.59
CA TYR A 103 11.64 13.70 -15.10
C TYR A 103 10.26 13.65 -14.45
N PHE A 104 9.85 14.69 -13.71
CA PHE A 104 8.68 14.60 -12.84
C PHE A 104 7.56 15.57 -13.18
N TRP A 105 7.78 16.57 -14.04
CA TRP A 105 6.70 17.47 -14.45
C TRP A 105 5.87 16.88 -15.60
N ARG A 106 5.34 15.67 -15.38
CA ARG A 106 4.59 14.85 -16.34
C ARG A 106 3.22 14.48 -15.80
N GLU A 107 2.32 14.03 -16.69
CA GLU A 107 0.98 13.63 -16.29
C GLU A 107 0.95 12.26 -15.59
N LYS A 108 1.82 11.32 -16.00
CA LYS A 108 1.90 9.97 -15.43
C LYS A 108 2.95 9.88 -14.33
N ILE A 109 2.61 9.17 -13.27
CA ILE A 109 3.54 8.85 -12.19
C ILE A 109 4.46 7.69 -12.59
N TYR A 110 3.94 6.72 -13.33
CA TYR A 110 4.62 5.49 -13.76
C TYR A 110 4.36 5.20 -15.24
N GLY A 111 5.19 4.33 -15.82
CA GLY A 111 5.02 3.84 -17.18
C GLY A 111 5.55 4.78 -18.25
N GLU A 112 6.51 5.64 -17.91
CA GLU A 112 7.25 6.43 -18.87
C GLU A 112 8.46 5.64 -19.41
N TYR A 113 8.89 5.95 -20.65
CA TYR A 113 9.97 5.22 -21.34
C TYR A 113 11.32 5.28 -20.59
N ASP A 114 11.52 6.34 -19.80
CA ASP A 114 12.73 6.62 -19.03
C ASP A 114 12.57 6.36 -17.51
N ASP A 115 11.63 5.53 -17.11
CA ASP A 115 11.41 5.18 -15.71
C ASP A 115 12.70 4.69 -15.00
N ALA A 116 13.55 3.97 -15.72
CA ALA A 116 14.84 3.53 -15.20
C ALA A 116 15.72 4.70 -14.77
N GLU A 117 15.88 5.67 -15.65
CA GLU A 117 16.76 6.84 -15.45
C GLU A 117 16.21 7.77 -14.37
N ARG A 118 14.92 8.11 -14.46
CA ARG A 118 14.34 9.07 -13.52
C ARG A 118 14.24 8.54 -12.09
N PHE A 119 14.01 7.23 -11.88
CA PHE A 119 14.00 6.64 -10.55
C PHE A 119 15.42 6.33 -10.03
N ALA A 120 16.40 6.11 -10.89
CA ALA A 120 17.81 6.11 -10.49
C ALA A 120 18.25 7.51 -10.03
N PHE A 121 17.90 8.56 -10.79
CA PHE A 121 18.12 9.95 -10.37
C PHE A 121 17.45 10.24 -9.02
N PHE A 122 16.16 9.91 -8.87
CA PHE A 122 15.43 10.09 -7.61
C PHE A 122 16.11 9.40 -6.44
N SER A 123 16.48 8.14 -6.60
CA SER A 123 17.13 7.33 -5.57
C SER A 123 18.45 7.93 -5.11
N LYS A 124 19.26 8.41 -6.05
CA LYS A 124 20.54 9.06 -5.75
C LYS A 124 20.35 10.44 -5.11
N ALA A 125 19.44 11.24 -5.66
CA ALA A 125 19.08 12.55 -5.13
C ALA A 125 18.55 12.47 -3.69
N ALA A 126 17.79 11.42 -3.34
CA ALA A 126 17.30 11.21 -1.99
C ALA A 126 18.43 10.96 -0.97
N LEU A 127 19.51 10.26 -1.37
CA LEU A 127 20.69 10.11 -0.51
C LEU A 127 21.47 11.43 -0.39
N GLU A 128 21.67 12.14 -1.49
CA GLU A 128 22.39 13.42 -1.49
C GLU A 128 21.60 14.53 -0.76
N LEU A 129 20.27 14.43 -0.71
CA LEU A 129 19.42 15.27 0.13
C LEU A 129 19.77 15.09 1.62
N ALA A 130 20.04 13.86 2.08
CA ALA A 130 20.44 13.64 3.47
C ALA A 130 21.75 14.36 3.82
N GLU A 131 22.69 14.39 2.87
CA GLU A 131 23.95 15.14 2.98
C GLU A 131 23.71 16.66 2.96
N PHE A 132 22.88 17.16 2.03
CA PHE A 132 22.47 18.57 1.94
C PHE A 132 21.83 19.09 3.23
N LEU A 133 21.01 18.27 3.87
CA LEU A 133 20.33 18.57 5.15
C LEU A 133 21.21 18.31 6.38
N ASN A 134 22.40 17.73 6.22
CA ASN A 134 23.19 17.12 7.30
C ASN A 134 22.36 16.18 8.19
N PHE A 135 21.42 15.48 7.56
CA PHE A 135 20.55 14.48 8.22
C PHE A 135 21.23 13.10 8.20
N LYS A 136 22.06 12.84 9.19
CA LYS A 136 22.74 11.54 9.34
C LYS A 136 21.71 10.50 9.77
N ALA A 137 21.07 9.85 8.78
CA ALA A 137 20.11 8.80 9.02
C ALA A 137 20.79 7.55 9.60
N ASP A 138 20.15 6.88 10.54
CA ASP A 138 20.54 5.55 10.99
C ASP A 138 20.04 4.49 9.99
N ILE A 139 18.84 4.72 9.45
CA ILE A 139 18.17 3.81 8.51
C ILE A 139 17.76 4.55 7.23
N ILE A 140 18.11 3.96 6.08
CA ILE A 140 17.52 4.26 4.78
C ILE A 140 16.41 3.25 4.55
N HIS A 141 15.16 3.71 4.54
CA HIS A 141 13.98 2.87 4.27
C HIS A 141 13.49 3.14 2.84
N ALA A 142 13.86 2.27 1.93
CA ALA A 142 13.48 2.33 0.52
C ALA A 142 12.22 1.52 0.24
N ASN A 143 11.32 2.05 -0.56
CA ASN A 143 10.03 1.41 -0.88
C ASN A 143 9.95 1.04 -2.36
N ASP A 144 9.75 -0.26 -2.64
CA ASP A 144 9.66 -0.87 -3.95
C ASP A 144 10.88 -0.59 -4.87
N TRP A 145 10.80 -1.06 -6.12
CA TRP A 145 11.89 -0.93 -7.09
C TRP A 145 12.25 0.53 -7.42
N HIS A 146 11.29 1.46 -7.29
CA HIS A 146 11.49 2.89 -7.56
C HIS A 146 12.53 3.53 -6.62
N ALA A 147 12.67 3.01 -5.42
CA ALA A 147 13.64 3.47 -4.42
C ALA A 147 14.81 2.49 -4.21
N ALA A 148 14.77 1.30 -4.82
CA ALA A 148 15.78 0.25 -4.62
C ALA A 148 17.21 0.69 -4.97
N MET A 149 17.36 1.58 -5.98
CA MET A 149 18.66 2.13 -6.36
C MET A 149 19.29 2.98 -5.25
N SER A 150 18.53 3.51 -4.28
CA SER A 150 19.12 4.19 -3.13
C SER A 150 19.97 3.26 -2.27
N ILE A 151 19.61 1.99 -2.18
CA ILE A 151 20.38 0.95 -1.47
C ILE A 151 21.66 0.64 -2.24
N VAL A 152 21.59 0.54 -3.56
CA VAL A 152 22.76 0.31 -4.42
C VAL A 152 23.75 1.47 -4.30
N TYR A 153 23.27 2.70 -4.42
CA TYR A 153 24.14 3.89 -4.27
C TYR A 153 24.68 4.04 -2.85
N LEU A 154 23.93 3.66 -1.82
CA LEU A 154 24.43 3.62 -0.44
C LEU A 154 25.59 2.62 -0.30
N ASP A 155 25.46 1.42 -0.86
CA ASP A 155 26.54 0.40 -0.86
C ASP A 155 27.80 0.92 -1.56
N LEU A 156 27.65 1.57 -2.73
CA LEU A 156 28.77 2.19 -3.43
C LEU A 156 29.44 3.31 -2.61
N LYS A 157 28.67 4.20 -1.98
CA LYS A 157 29.21 5.25 -1.10
C LYS A 157 29.98 4.65 0.09
N LYS A 158 29.53 3.53 0.65
CA LYS A 158 30.23 2.80 1.71
C LYS A 158 31.55 2.18 1.22
N ARG A 159 31.54 1.53 0.05
CA ARG A 159 32.74 0.96 -0.58
C ARG A 159 33.79 2.03 -0.87
N LEU A 160 33.37 3.24 -1.19
CA LEU A 160 34.23 4.41 -1.38
C LEU A 160 34.64 5.09 -0.05
N ASN A 161 34.33 4.49 1.10
CA ASN A 161 34.63 5.02 2.44
C ASN A 161 34.11 6.45 2.69
N CYS A 162 32.97 6.82 2.08
CA CYS A 162 32.34 8.11 2.34
C CYS A 162 31.81 8.16 3.78
N SER A 163 32.51 8.87 4.66
CA SER A 163 32.30 8.89 6.11
C SER A 163 30.85 9.22 6.55
N PHE A 164 30.15 10.01 5.77
CA PHE A 164 28.75 10.38 6.05
C PHE A 164 27.83 9.16 6.04
N TYR A 165 28.09 8.15 5.18
CA TYR A 165 27.20 7.02 4.90
C TYR A 165 27.58 5.72 5.59
N LEU A 166 28.80 5.59 6.15
CA LEU A 166 29.37 4.33 6.61
C LEU A 166 28.49 3.58 7.63
N ASN A 167 27.84 4.30 8.53
CA ASN A 167 27.05 3.71 9.61
C ASN A 167 25.57 3.55 9.27
N MET A 168 25.10 4.05 8.12
CA MET A 168 23.70 3.94 7.73
C MET A 168 23.36 2.48 7.38
N LYS A 169 22.24 1.98 7.85
CA LYS A 169 21.67 0.69 7.48
C LYS A 169 20.57 0.85 6.45
N SER A 170 20.33 -0.17 5.66
CA SER A 170 19.33 -0.15 4.60
C SER A 170 18.24 -1.19 4.80
N LEU A 171 16.99 -0.76 4.64
CA LEU A 171 15.81 -1.60 4.61
C LEU A 171 15.07 -1.39 3.30
N LEU A 172 14.75 -2.47 2.58
CA LEU A 172 13.91 -2.47 1.40
C LEU A 172 12.52 -3.00 1.77
N ALA A 173 11.47 -2.19 1.62
CA ALA A 173 10.09 -2.63 1.76
C ALA A 173 9.52 -2.99 0.38
N ILE A 174 9.03 -4.23 0.24
CA ILE A 174 8.38 -4.74 -0.98
C ILE A 174 6.87 -4.70 -0.78
N HIS A 175 6.20 -3.78 -1.49
CA HIS A 175 4.75 -3.65 -1.44
C HIS A 175 4.05 -4.55 -2.46
N ASN A 176 4.65 -4.75 -3.63
CA ASN A 176 4.19 -5.70 -4.62
C ASN A 176 5.36 -6.21 -5.48
N ILE A 177 5.73 -7.47 -5.31
CA ILE A 177 6.86 -8.10 -6.00
C ILE A 177 6.65 -8.28 -7.52
N GLU A 178 5.43 -8.11 -8.01
CA GLU A 178 5.14 -8.12 -9.44
C GLU A 178 5.89 -7.01 -10.18
N PHE A 179 6.07 -5.85 -9.52
CA PHE A 179 6.76 -4.69 -10.07
C PHE A 179 8.22 -4.68 -9.65
N GLN A 180 9.12 -4.94 -10.60
CA GLN A 180 10.53 -5.24 -10.30
C GLN A 180 11.53 -4.25 -10.88
N GLY A 181 11.10 -3.36 -11.78
CA GLY A 181 12.02 -2.46 -12.48
C GLY A 181 13.00 -3.25 -13.35
N LYS A 182 12.49 -3.92 -14.40
CA LYS A 182 13.28 -4.71 -15.36
C LYS A 182 13.62 -3.87 -16.57
N PHE A 183 14.90 -3.81 -16.93
CA PHE A 183 15.39 -2.99 -18.04
C PHE A 183 16.53 -3.69 -18.78
N ASP A 184 16.95 -3.09 -19.92
CA ASP A 184 18.07 -3.58 -20.70
C ASP A 184 19.39 -3.40 -19.93
N PRO A 185 20.29 -4.39 -19.89
CA PRO A 185 21.58 -4.30 -19.20
C PRO A 185 22.49 -3.16 -19.68
N ILE A 186 22.33 -2.72 -20.94
CA ILE A 186 23.15 -1.65 -21.53
C ILE A 186 23.11 -0.34 -20.74
N ILE A 187 21.99 -0.09 -20.00
CA ILE A 187 21.83 1.14 -19.23
C ILE A 187 22.61 1.16 -17.92
N LEU A 188 23.19 0.03 -17.47
CA LEU A 188 23.85 -0.07 -16.17
C LEU A 188 24.99 0.96 -16.01
N GLY A 189 25.91 1.01 -16.98
CA GLY A 189 27.01 1.96 -16.96
C GLY A 189 26.57 3.36 -17.36
N GLY A 190 25.98 3.49 -18.55
CA GLY A 190 25.69 4.79 -19.17
C GLY A 190 24.61 5.60 -18.44
N VAL A 191 23.58 4.93 -17.93
CA VAL A 191 22.45 5.61 -17.26
C VAL A 191 22.65 5.63 -15.74
N PHE A 192 22.97 4.49 -15.12
CA PHE A 192 23.06 4.45 -13.65
C PHE A 192 24.44 4.83 -13.10
N GLY A 193 25.49 4.84 -13.93
CA GLY A 193 26.86 5.08 -13.48
C GLY A 193 27.42 3.96 -12.61
N ILE A 194 26.97 2.73 -12.86
CA ILE A 194 27.36 1.52 -12.12
C ILE A 194 28.40 0.74 -12.94
N SER A 195 29.49 0.34 -12.30
CA SER A 195 30.53 -0.51 -12.92
C SER A 195 29.97 -1.86 -13.37
N GLU A 196 30.47 -2.38 -14.49
CA GLU A 196 30.11 -3.71 -15.01
C GLU A 196 30.41 -4.84 -14.00
N GLU A 197 31.33 -4.67 -13.08
CA GLU A 197 31.59 -5.60 -11.99
C GLU A 197 30.37 -5.86 -11.11
N MET A 198 29.44 -4.89 -11.04
CA MET A 198 28.18 -5.01 -10.33
C MET A 198 27.09 -5.72 -11.14
N LEU A 199 27.31 -6.00 -12.43
CA LEU A 199 26.31 -6.61 -13.32
C LEU A 199 25.69 -7.89 -12.72
N PRO A 200 26.42 -8.83 -12.08
CA PRO A 200 25.83 -10.03 -11.48
C PRO A 200 24.78 -9.74 -10.39
N VAL A 201 24.90 -8.61 -9.68
CA VAL A 201 23.91 -8.17 -8.68
C VAL A 201 22.57 -7.82 -9.33
N PHE A 202 22.61 -7.27 -10.53
CA PHE A 202 21.42 -6.81 -11.25
C PHE A 202 20.84 -7.87 -12.19
N MET A 203 21.68 -8.68 -12.85
CA MET A 203 21.24 -9.59 -13.90
C MET A 203 20.19 -10.60 -13.44
N TYR A 204 19.10 -10.65 -14.18
CA TYR A 204 18.04 -11.64 -14.06
C TYR A 204 17.52 -12.04 -15.45
N GLY A 205 17.88 -13.25 -15.88
CA GLY A 205 17.66 -13.67 -17.25
C GLY A 205 18.43 -12.78 -18.23
N LYS A 206 17.73 -12.16 -19.18
CA LYS A 206 18.30 -11.25 -20.18
C LYS A 206 18.23 -9.77 -19.79
N SER A 207 17.69 -9.44 -18.63
CA SER A 207 17.45 -8.07 -18.15
C SER A 207 18.20 -7.79 -16.85
N ILE A 208 18.42 -6.53 -16.55
CA ILE A 208 18.70 -6.11 -15.18
C ILE A 208 17.39 -5.95 -14.42
N ASN A 209 17.46 -6.14 -13.09
CA ASN A 209 16.29 -6.08 -12.21
C ASN A 209 16.67 -5.28 -10.96
N LEU A 210 16.06 -4.10 -10.81
CA LEU A 210 16.40 -3.16 -9.75
C LEU A 210 15.96 -3.65 -8.38
N LEU A 211 14.78 -4.29 -8.30
CA LEU A 211 14.28 -4.86 -7.05
C LEU A 211 15.21 -5.98 -6.56
N LYS A 212 15.68 -6.86 -7.47
CA LYS A 212 16.66 -7.90 -7.16
C LYS A 212 17.93 -7.31 -6.56
N ALA A 213 18.48 -6.27 -7.18
CA ALA A 213 19.69 -5.62 -6.68
C ALA A 213 19.48 -5.04 -5.27
N GLY A 214 18.33 -4.39 -5.06
CA GLY A 214 17.93 -3.92 -3.74
C GLY A 214 17.82 -5.04 -2.71
N ILE A 215 17.18 -6.17 -3.04
CA ILE A 215 17.04 -7.34 -2.15
C ILE A 215 18.43 -7.87 -1.74
N GLN A 216 19.35 -8.01 -2.70
CA GLN A 216 20.68 -8.55 -2.41
C GLN A 216 21.53 -7.64 -1.53
N LEU A 217 21.46 -6.33 -1.73
CA LEU A 217 22.32 -5.35 -1.05
C LEU A 217 21.72 -4.79 0.24
N ALA A 218 20.40 -4.91 0.46
CA ALA A 218 19.77 -4.44 1.68
C ALA A 218 20.26 -5.20 2.93
N ASP A 219 20.41 -4.50 4.05
CA ASP A 219 20.66 -5.14 5.36
C ASP A 219 19.41 -5.93 5.81
N ARG A 220 18.21 -5.45 5.52
CA ARG A 220 16.93 -6.14 5.76
C ARG A 220 15.94 -5.86 4.63
N VAL A 221 15.01 -6.79 4.46
CA VAL A 221 13.90 -6.69 3.50
C VAL A 221 12.61 -6.92 4.27
N THR A 222 11.60 -6.09 4.02
CA THR A 222 10.26 -6.32 4.56
C THR A 222 9.24 -6.54 3.46
N THR A 223 8.20 -7.30 3.78
CA THR A 223 6.96 -7.35 3.01
C THR A 223 5.82 -6.81 3.85
N VAL A 224 4.69 -6.56 3.21
CA VAL A 224 3.56 -5.85 3.80
C VAL A 224 2.54 -6.76 4.50
N SER A 225 2.87 -8.04 4.67
CA SER A 225 2.17 -8.99 5.54
C SER A 225 3.04 -10.21 5.85
N GLU A 226 2.74 -10.92 6.93
CA GLU A 226 3.49 -12.09 7.37
C GLU A 226 3.34 -13.24 6.36
N THR A 227 2.09 -13.58 6.01
CA THR A 227 1.80 -14.60 4.99
C THR A 227 2.42 -14.27 3.64
N TYR A 228 2.36 -13.01 3.19
CA TYR A 228 2.96 -12.63 1.92
C TYR A 228 4.49 -12.77 1.94
N GLY A 229 5.13 -12.52 3.08
CA GLY A 229 6.58 -12.75 3.26
C GLY A 229 6.98 -14.23 3.05
N GLU A 230 6.10 -15.16 3.39
CA GLU A 230 6.27 -16.59 3.13
C GLU A 230 5.91 -16.96 1.69
N GLU A 231 4.82 -16.42 1.16
CA GLU A 231 4.34 -16.71 -0.19
C GLU A 231 5.34 -16.33 -1.27
N ILE A 232 6.00 -15.16 -1.17
CA ILE A 232 6.97 -14.73 -2.19
C ILE A 232 8.20 -15.64 -2.29
N LEU A 233 8.45 -16.52 -1.34
CA LEU A 233 9.49 -17.55 -1.42
C LEU A 233 9.09 -18.69 -2.38
N ASN A 234 7.80 -18.85 -2.67
CA ASN A 234 7.28 -19.87 -3.58
C ASN A 234 7.38 -19.38 -5.04
N PRO A 235 7.82 -20.24 -6.00
CA PRO A 235 7.90 -19.88 -7.42
C PRO A 235 6.62 -19.26 -8.01
N TYR A 236 5.44 -19.69 -7.56
CA TYR A 236 4.15 -19.20 -8.05
C TYR A 236 3.93 -17.71 -7.72
N PHE A 237 4.39 -17.24 -6.56
CA PHE A 237 4.15 -15.89 -6.06
C PHE A 237 5.34 -14.93 -6.23
N SER A 238 6.52 -15.46 -6.54
CA SER A 238 7.78 -14.69 -6.58
C SER A 238 8.00 -13.89 -7.85
N PHE A 239 7.19 -14.10 -8.90
CA PHE A 239 7.41 -13.54 -10.24
C PHE A 239 8.83 -13.79 -10.77
N GLY A 240 9.35 -15.00 -10.41
CA GLY A 240 10.65 -15.48 -10.81
C GLY A 240 11.81 -15.16 -9.85
N LEU A 241 11.61 -14.41 -8.78
CA LEU A 241 12.67 -14.07 -7.82
C LEU A 241 12.84 -15.12 -6.70
N ASN A 242 12.15 -16.26 -6.74
CA ASN A 242 12.18 -17.27 -5.68
C ASN A 242 13.59 -17.72 -5.25
N GLU A 243 14.50 -17.94 -6.18
CA GLU A 243 15.87 -18.37 -5.85
C GLU A 243 16.63 -17.31 -5.06
N ILE A 244 16.48 -16.03 -5.46
CA ILE A 244 17.12 -14.91 -4.76
C ILE A 244 16.49 -14.73 -3.38
N LEU A 245 15.15 -14.76 -3.29
CA LEU A 245 14.42 -14.63 -2.03
C LEU A 245 14.74 -15.76 -1.07
N MET A 246 14.84 -17.00 -1.55
CA MET A 246 15.25 -18.15 -0.72
C MET A 246 16.68 -18.02 -0.20
N ARG A 247 17.62 -17.52 -1.03
CA ARG A 247 19.00 -17.24 -0.61
C ARG A 247 19.06 -16.18 0.48
N GLU A 248 18.24 -15.13 0.36
CA GLU A 248 18.21 -13.98 1.26
C GLU A 248 17.14 -14.11 2.37
N LYS A 249 16.54 -15.29 2.54
CA LYS A 249 15.40 -15.54 3.45
C LYS A 249 15.63 -15.00 4.87
N SER A 250 16.84 -15.10 5.40
CA SER A 250 17.18 -14.64 6.75
C SER A 250 17.03 -13.12 6.97
N LYS A 251 16.98 -12.34 5.87
CA LYS A 251 16.77 -10.88 5.91
C LYS A 251 15.31 -10.48 5.72
N ILE A 252 14.41 -11.41 5.36
CA ILE A 252 13.04 -11.11 4.95
C ILE A 252 12.10 -11.22 6.14
N PHE A 253 11.32 -10.17 6.38
CA PHE A 253 10.35 -10.07 7.48
C PHE A 253 8.99 -9.62 6.94
N GLY A 254 7.92 -10.29 7.32
CA GLY A 254 6.56 -9.83 7.07
C GLY A 254 6.09 -8.89 8.18
N ILE A 255 5.62 -7.69 7.82
CA ILE A 255 4.98 -6.75 8.76
C ILE A 255 3.67 -6.30 8.14
N THR A 256 2.56 -6.78 8.69
CA THR A 256 1.22 -6.43 8.18
C THR A 256 0.97 -4.94 8.33
N ASN A 257 0.57 -4.28 7.22
CA ASN A 257 0.25 -2.86 7.23
C ASN A 257 -0.95 -2.55 8.13
N GLY A 258 -1.01 -1.32 8.61
CA GLY A 258 -2.20 -0.74 9.20
C GLY A 258 -2.98 0.15 8.24
N ILE A 259 -4.06 0.73 8.73
CA ILE A 259 -4.81 1.81 8.08
C ILE A 259 -4.77 3.08 8.94
N ASP A 260 -4.96 4.24 8.29
CA ASP A 260 -5.15 5.49 9.02
C ASP A 260 -6.55 5.53 9.64
N THR A 261 -6.62 5.27 10.94
CA THR A 261 -7.88 5.18 11.68
C THR A 261 -8.48 6.54 12.03
N GLU A 262 -7.80 7.64 11.73
CA GLU A 262 -8.36 9.01 11.84
C GLU A 262 -9.07 9.36 10.53
N VAL A 263 -8.44 9.04 9.40
CA VAL A 263 -9.02 9.24 8.06
C VAL A 263 -10.19 8.27 7.83
N PHE A 264 -9.99 6.97 8.09
CA PHE A 264 -11.02 5.96 7.93
C PHE A 264 -11.77 5.74 9.24
N ASN A 265 -12.69 6.64 9.55
CA ASN A 265 -13.47 6.60 10.79
C ASN A 265 -14.95 6.93 10.54
N PRO A 266 -15.86 5.94 10.61
CA PRO A 266 -17.28 6.19 10.33
C PRO A 266 -17.95 7.16 11.32
N ALA A 267 -17.35 7.39 12.50
CA ALA A 267 -17.87 8.38 13.45
C ALA A 267 -17.59 9.84 13.05
N THR A 268 -16.59 10.08 12.21
CA THR A 268 -16.13 11.44 11.86
C THR A 268 -15.97 11.68 10.37
N ASP A 269 -16.16 10.67 9.53
CA ASP A 269 -16.04 10.78 8.09
C ASP A 269 -17.13 11.72 7.53
N LYS A 270 -16.68 12.83 6.95
CA LYS A 270 -17.55 13.90 6.44
C LYS A 270 -18.28 13.54 5.14
N VAL A 271 -17.87 12.44 4.50
CA VAL A 271 -18.49 11.96 3.27
C VAL A 271 -19.84 11.27 3.55
N LEU A 272 -20.01 10.71 4.76
CA LEU A 272 -21.18 9.93 5.12
C LEU A 272 -22.42 10.78 5.34
N VAL A 273 -23.55 10.28 4.86
CA VAL A 273 -24.86 10.88 5.13
C VAL A 273 -25.20 10.80 6.62
N GLN A 274 -24.80 9.69 7.26
CA GLN A 274 -24.99 9.47 8.68
C GLN A 274 -23.72 8.87 9.29
N ASN A 275 -23.09 9.60 10.21
CA ASN A 275 -22.01 9.07 11.02
C ASN A 275 -22.53 8.06 12.03
N TYR A 276 -21.68 7.08 12.36
CA TYR A 276 -22.00 6.02 13.32
C TYR A 276 -20.69 5.41 13.88
N ASP A 277 -20.82 4.68 14.95
CA ASP A 277 -19.78 3.86 15.56
C ASP A 277 -20.34 2.48 15.94
N ILE A 278 -19.54 1.67 16.64
CA ILE A 278 -19.94 0.33 17.07
C ILE A 278 -21.17 0.34 18.00
N SER A 279 -21.37 1.40 18.78
CA SER A 279 -22.49 1.55 19.71
C SER A 279 -23.78 1.97 18.99
N SER A 280 -23.64 2.63 17.86
CA SER A 280 -24.72 3.17 17.01
C SER A 280 -24.77 2.54 15.62
N ILE A 281 -24.29 1.29 15.48
CA ILE A 281 -24.18 0.57 14.19
C ILE A 281 -25.52 0.47 13.43
N ASN A 282 -26.64 0.51 14.14
CA ASN A 282 -27.98 0.55 13.54
C ASN A 282 -28.20 1.78 12.64
N LEU A 283 -27.45 2.88 12.83
CA LEU A 283 -27.50 4.07 11.99
C LEU A 283 -26.84 3.87 10.63
N LYS A 284 -25.95 2.87 10.47
CA LYS A 284 -25.30 2.51 9.21
C LYS A 284 -26.31 2.33 8.06
N VAL A 285 -27.50 1.82 8.36
CA VAL A 285 -28.55 1.59 7.36
C VAL A 285 -28.95 2.84 6.59
N LYS A 286 -28.79 4.04 7.17
CA LYS A 286 -29.10 5.31 6.47
C LYS A 286 -28.11 5.58 5.32
N ASN A 287 -26.86 5.17 5.46
CA ASN A 287 -25.88 5.26 4.38
C ASN A 287 -26.21 4.29 3.25
N LYS A 288 -26.69 3.09 3.59
CA LYS A 288 -27.13 2.10 2.60
C LYS A 288 -28.32 2.60 1.78
N THR A 289 -29.39 3.08 2.45
CA THR A 289 -30.58 3.61 1.74
C THR A 289 -30.23 4.83 0.90
N ALA A 290 -29.41 5.74 1.39
CA ALA A 290 -28.93 6.89 0.62
C ALA A 290 -28.11 6.48 -0.62
N LEU A 291 -27.29 5.44 -0.52
CA LEU A 291 -26.55 4.91 -1.66
C LEU A 291 -27.48 4.25 -2.68
N GLN A 292 -28.48 3.48 -2.24
CA GLN A 292 -29.51 2.88 -3.09
C GLN A 292 -30.25 3.97 -3.89
N GLU A 293 -30.69 5.04 -3.23
CA GLU A 293 -31.33 6.20 -3.87
C GLU A 293 -30.42 6.88 -4.88
N LYS A 294 -29.18 7.21 -4.45
CA LYS A 294 -28.18 7.91 -5.27
C LYS A 294 -27.87 7.18 -6.58
N TYR A 295 -27.83 5.86 -6.52
CA TYR A 295 -27.50 5.02 -7.69
C TYR A 295 -28.71 4.34 -8.30
N LEU A 296 -29.93 4.78 -7.97
CA LEU A 296 -31.18 4.28 -8.55
C LEU A 296 -31.36 2.75 -8.43
N LEU A 297 -30.87 2.18 -7.33
CA LEU A 297 -31.21 0.81 -6.94
C LEU A 297 -32.55 0.80 -6.19
N PRO A 298 -33.30 -0.32 -6.19
CA PRO A 298 -34.42 -0.47 -5.31
C PRO A 298 -34.05 -0.20 -3.85
N VAL A 299 -34.78 0.75 -3.21
CA VAL A 299 -34.48 1.15 -1.84
C VAL A 299 -35.14 0.16 -0.88
N ASP A 300 -34.33 -0.77 -0.39
CA ASP A 300 -34.76 -1.77 0.58
C ASP A 300 -33.61 -2.10 1.54
N LYS A 301 -33.79 -1.80 2.81
CA LYS A 301 -32.82 -2.07 3.87
C LYS A 301 -32.59 -3.56 4.14
N SER A 302 -33.54 -4.42 3.76
CA SER A 302 -33.48 -5.86 3.99
C SER A 302 -32.62 -6.59 2.96
N ILE A 303 -32.50 -6.06 1.73
CA ILE A 303 -31.70 -6.66 0.66
C ILE A 303 -30.21 -6.47 0.98
N PRO A 304 -29.39 -7.54 1.15
CA PRO A 304 -27.97 -7.42 1.36
C PRO A 304 -27.25 -6.70 0.21
N LEU A 305 -26.38 -5.74 0.52
CA LEU A 305 -25.59 -5.01 -0.45
C LEU A 305 -24.14 -5.47 -0.38
N ILE A 306 -23.67 -6.08 -1.46
CA ILE A 306 -22.27 -6.49 -1.64
C ILE A 306 -21.53 -5.39 -2.41
N ALA A 307 -20.44 -4.88 -1.85
CA ALA A 307 -19.59 -3.91 -2.55
C ALA A 307 -18.24 -4.52 -2.92
N MET A 308 -17.67 -4.00 -4.01
CA MET A 308 -16.30 -4.28 -4.44
C MET A 308 -15.64 -2.97 -4.86
N VAL A 309 -14.51 -2.61 -4.24
CA VAL A 309 -13.71 -1.41 -4.56
C VAL A 309 -12.31 -1.85 -4.91
N THR A 310 -11.97 -1.85 -6.20
CA THR A 310 -10.71 -2.45 -6.64
C THR A 310 -10.30 -2.00 -8.05
N ARG A 311 -9.04 -2.31 -8.43
CA ARG A 311 -8.64 -2.29 -9.83
C ARG A 311 -9.26 -3.49 -10.56
N LEU A 312 -9.81 -3.27 -11.75
CA LEU A 312 -10.47 -4.33 -12.53
C LEU A 312 -9.44 -5.12 -13.34
N THR A 313 -8.77 -6.06 -12.66
CA THR A 313 -7.69 -6.89 -13.21
C THR A 313 -7.88 -8.35 -12.80
N ASP A 314 -7.17 -9.27 -13.50
CA ASP A 314 -7.16 -10.68 -13.14
C ASP A 314 -6.61 -10.91 -11.72
N GLN A 315 -5.61 -10.09 -11.30
CA GLN A 315 -5.05 -10.14 -9.94
C GLN A 315 -6.12 -9.94 -8.85
N LYS A 316 -7.15 -9.15 -9.14
CA LYS A 316 -8.23 -8.83 -8.19
C LYS A 316 -9.45 -9.74 -8.28
N GLY A 317 -9.36 -10.85 -9.05
CA GLY A 317 -10.37 -11.89 -9.13
C GLY A 317 -11.61 -11.50 -9.93
N MET A 318 -11.49 -10.55 -10.88
CA MET A 318 -12.60 -10.19 -11.77
C MET A 318 -13.05 -11.35 -12.65
N ASP A 319 -12.14 -12.24 -13.03
CA ASP A 319 -12.41 -13.48 -13.73
C ASP A 319 -13.39 -14.37 -12.94
N LEU A 320 -13.14 -14.60 -11.64
CA LEU A 320 -14.02 -15.39 -10.77
C LEU A 320 -15.42 -14.77 -10.64
N VAL A 321 -15.46 -13.44 -10.43
CA VAL A 321 -16.74 -12.74 -10.27
C VAL A 321 -17.61 -12.87 -11.51
N LEU A 322 -17.02 -12.67 -12.70
CA LEU A 322 -17.76 -12.70 -13.95
C LEU A 322 -18.18 -14.12 -14.35
N GLU A 323 -17.40 -15.15 -14.00
CA GLU A 323 -17.71 -16.56 -14.27
C GLU A 323 -19.03 -16.98 -13.61
N VAL A 324 -19.33 -16.48 -12.42
CA VAL A 324 -20.54 -16.85 -11.64
C VAL A 324 -21.49 -15.67 -11.38
N MET A 325 -21.41 -14.61 -12.20
CA MET A 325 -22.20 -13.39 -11.97
C MET A 325 -23.71 -13.67 -12.06
N ASP A 326 -24.17 -14.52 -12.96
CA ASP A 326 -25.59 -14.94 -13.03
C ASP A 326 -26.04 -15.60 -11.73
N GLN A 327 -25.20 -16.50 -11.20
CA GLN A 327 -25.48 -17.19 -9.95
C GLN A 327 -25.50 -16.19 -8.78
N ILE A 328 -24.54 -15.28 -8.70
CA ILE A 328 -24.54 -14.21 -7.67
C ILE A 328 -25.85 -13.42 -7.74
N LEU A 329 -26.27 -13.00 -8.93
CA LEU A 329 -27.47 -12.18 -9.14
C LEU A 329 -28.78 -12.96 -9.03
N SER A 330 -28.76 -14.31 -9.03
CA SER A 330 -29.93 -15.12 -8.72
C SER A 330 -30.35 -15.00 -7.25
N ARG A 331 -29.41 -14.64 -6.34
CA ARG A 331 -29.69 -14.37 -4.92
C ARG A 331 -30.45 -13.04 -4.76
N ASN A 332 -31.13 -12.87 -3.64
CA ASN A 332 -31.76 -11.60 -3.30
C ASN A 332 -30.70 -10.63 -2.72
N ILE A 333 -29.86 -10.09 -3.59
CA ILE A 333 -28.77 -9.14 -3.22
C ILE A 333 -28.69 -7.98 -4.20
N GLN A 334 -27.99 -6.93 -3.81
CA GLN A 334 -27.49 -5.88 -4.69
C GLN A 334 -25.98 -5.92 -4.73
N PHE A 335 -25.40 -5.64 -5.90
CA PHE A 335 -23.96 -5.66 -6.15
C PHE A 335 -23.49 -4.32 -6.69
N VAL A 336 -22.56 -3.66 -6.00
CA VAL A 336 -22.02 -2.35 -6.42
C VAL A 336 -20.50 -2.44 -6.53
N LEU A 337 -19.99 -2.13 -7.73
CA LEU A 337 -18.57 -2.14 -8.03
C LEU A 337 -18.07 -0.73 -8.29
N LEU A 338 -16.93 -0.37 -7.68
CA LEU A 338 -16.18 0.85 -7.95
C LEU A 338 -14.74 0.50 -8.37
N GLY A 339 -14.33 0.97 -9.54
CA GLY A 339 -12.95 0.80 -9.99
C GLY A 339 -12.74 1.07 -11.46
N THR A 340 -11.48 1.00 -11.88
CA THR A 340 -11.05 1.04 -13.28
C THR A 340 -10.00 -0.04 -13.53
N GLY A 341 -9.81 -0.45 -14.77
CA GLY A 341 -8.80 -1.47 -15.09
C GLY A 341 -8.80 -1.91 -16.54
N TYR A 342 -8.82 -3.20 -16.76
CA TYR A 342 -8.87 -3.74 -18.13
C TYR A 342 -10.22 -3.46 -18.77
N LYS A 343 -10.18 -2.92 -19.99
CA LYS A 343 -11.39 -2.55 -20.74
C LYS A 343 -12.41 -3.70 -20.84
N LYS A 344 -11.92 -4.93 -21.02
CA LYS A 344 -12.79 -6.12 -21.03
C LYS A 344 -13.68 -6.22 -19.80
N TYR A 345 -13.12 -5.97 -18.61
CA TYR A 345 -13.87 -6.03 -17.35
C TYR A 345 -14.79 -4.84 -17.15
N GLU A 346 -14.34 -3.65 -17.53
CA GLU A 346 -15.17 -2.45 -17.46
C GLU A 346 -16.41 -2.60 -18.36
N ASP A 347 -16.22 -3.03 -19.60
CA ASP A 347 -17.32 -3.19 -20.57
C ASP A 347 -18.29 -4.30 -20.12
N THR A 348 -17.78 -5.46 -19.69
CA THR A 348 -18.64 -6.55 -19.19
C THR A 348 -19.44 -6.15 -17.96
N MET A 349 -18.88 -5.37 -17.05
CA MET A 349 -19.61 -4.88 -15.87
C MET A 349 -20.70 -3.87 -16.25
N ARG A 350 -20.48 -3.01 -17.26
CA ARG A 350 -21.53 -2.13 -17.82
C ARG A 350 -22.67 -2.92 -18.46
N GLU A 351 -22.34 -4.03 -19.16
CA GLU A 351 -23.36 -4.93 -19.71
C GLU A 351 -24.21 -5.57 -18.61
N TRP A 352 -23.60 -6.03 -17.52
CA TRP A 352 -24.32 -6.59 -16.39
C TRP A 352 -25.23 -5.54 -15.73
N GLU A 353 -24.76 -4.31 -15.57
CA GLU A 353 -25.60 -3.20 -15.07
C GLU A 353 -26.78 -2.95 -16.00
N SER A 354 -26.55 -2.97 -17.34
CA SER A 354 -27.64 -2.78 -18.31
C SER A 354 -28.70 -3.88 -18.23
N LYS A 355 -28.27 -5.15 -18.04
CA LYS A 355 -29.15 -6.32 -17.94
C LYS A 355 -29.90 -6.40 -16.61
N ARG A 356 -29.27 -5.95 -15.53
CA ARG A 356 -29.78 -6.10 -14.15
C ARG A 356 -29.71 -4.79 -13.38
N ARG A 357 -30.37 -3.75 -13.90
CA ARG A 357 -30.47 -2.44 -13.26
C ARG A 357 -31.16 -2.45 -11.89
N ASP A 358 -31.91 -3.49 -11.60
CA ASP A 358 -32.51 -3.74 -10.30
C ASP A 358 -31.51 -4.17 -9.23
N LYS A 359 -30.33 -4.70 -9.63
CA LYS A 359 -29.37 -5.30 -8.71
C LYS A 359 -27.93 -4.79 -8.84
N VAL A 360 -27.49 -4.35 -10.02
CA VAL A 360 -26.06 -4.06 -10.30
C VAL A 360 -25.82 -2.57 -10.54
N ARG A 361 -24.71 -2.06 -9.99
CA ARG A 361 -24.11 -0.78 -10.40
C ARG A 361 -22.61 -0.95 -10.59
N SER A 362 -22.12 -0.45 -11.73
CA SER A 362 -20.71 -0.44 -12.10
C SER A 362 -20.21 1.01 -12.21
N ILE A 363 -19.50 1.47 -11.21
CA ILE A 363 -18.98 2.84 -11.14
C ILE A 363 -17.54 2.82 -11.65
N ILE A 364 -17.38 3.02 -12.96
CA ILE A 364 -16.08 2.90 -13.63
C ILE A 364 -15.31 4.22 -13.51
N LYS A 365 -14.72 4.43 -12.34
CA LYS A 365 -13.81 5.54 -12.06
C LYS A 365 -13.00 5.30 -10.78
N PHE A 366 -11.95 6.07 -10.58
CA PHE A 366 -11.25 6.19 -9.31
C PHE A 366 -11.91 7.31 -8.47
N SER A 367 -12.32 6.99 -7.23
CA SER A 367 -12.88 7.99 -6.32
C SER A 367 -12.78 7.52 -4.87
N THR A 368 -12.04 8.24 -4.06
CA THR A 368 -11.92 7.97 -2.62
C THR A 368 -13.23 8.29 -1.88
N THR A 369 -13.94 9.32 -2.30
CA THR A 369 -15.26 9.69 -1.75
C THR A 369 -16.28 8.57 -1.92
N ILE A 370 -16.41 8.03 -3.15
CA ILE A 370 -17.35 6.94 -3.40
C ILE A 370 -16.91 5.66 -2.70
N ALA A 371 -15.60 5.42 -2.57
CA ALA A 371 -15.12 4.29 -1.80
C ALA A 371 -15.56 4.35 -0.33
N SER A 372 -15.46 5.53 0.33
CA SER A 372 -15.98 5.73 1.69
C SER A 372 -17.50 5.52 1.78
N GLU A 373 -18.25 6.04 0.81
CA GLU A 373 -19.70 5.78 0.73
C GLU A 373 -20.00 4.28 0.65
N LEU A 374 -19.26 3.54 -0.18
CA LEU A 374 -19.45 2.09 -0.36
C LEU A 374 -19.07 1.31 0.90
N TYR A 375 -17.96 1.62 1.58
CA TYR A 375 -17.62 0.99 2.85
C TYR A 375 -18.72 1.21 3.90
N ALA A 376 -19.28 2.42 3.95
CA ALA A 376 -20.33 2.75 4.90
C ALA A 376 -21.70 2.14 4.55
N ALA A 377 -22.01 1.98 3.26
CA ALA A 377 -23.29 1.48 2.79
C ALA A 377 -23.36 -0.04 2.69
N SER A 378 -22.26 -0.71 2.34
CA SER A 378 -22.26 -2.15 2.10
C SER A 378 -22.44 -2.96 3.37
N ASP A 379 -23.16 -4.06 3.25
CA ASP A 379 -23.29 -5.09 4.29
C ASP A 379 -22.15 -6.08 4.22
N MET A 380 -21.68 -6.36 3.01
CA MET A 380 -20.57 -7.28 2.70
C MET A 380 -19.60 -6.63 1.71
N PHE A 381 -18.35 -7.01 1.81
CA PHE A 381 -17.27 -6.48 0.98
C PHE A 381 -16.46 -7.63 0.35
N LEU A 382 -16.50 -7.75 -0.98
CA LEU A 382 -15.91 -8.86 -1.70
C LEU A 382 -14.49 -8.54 -2.17
N MET A 383 -13.52 -9.42 -1.83
CA MET A 383 -12.13 -9.36 -2.28
C MET A 383 -11.62 -10.75 -2.70
N PRO A 384 -11.93 -11.21 -3.92
CA PRO A 384 -11.55 -12.54 -4.41
C PRO A 384 -10.16 -12.52 -5.07
N SER A 385 -9.22 -11.78 -4.51
CA SER A 385 -7.91 -11.55 -5.12
C SER A 385 -7.13 -12.85 -5.33
N ARG A 386 -6.52 -13.02 -6.50
CA ARG A 386 -5.57 -14.11 -6.79
C ARG A 386 -4.29 -13.95 -5.98
N GLN A 387 -3.87 -12.71 -5.79
CA GLN A 387 -2.75 -12.31 -4.95
C GLN A 387 -3.07 -10.99 -4.29
N GLU A 388 -2.82 -10.90 -2.99
CA GLU A 388 -3.03 -9.68 -2.22
C GLU A 388 -1.91 -9.50 -1.19
N PRO A 389 -0.87 -8.73 -1.51
CA PRO A 389 0.27 -8.55 -0.61
C PRO A 389 -0.13 -8.15 0.81
N CYS A 390 -1.05 -7.22 0.94
CA CYS A 390 -1.65 -6.84 2.22
C CYS A 390 -3.17 -6.69 2.09
N GLY A 391 -3.61 -5.85 1.16
CA GLY A 391 -4.98 -5.36 1.13
C GLY A 391 -5.22 -4.33 2.25
N LEU A 392 -5.85 -3.22 1.89
CA LEU A 392 -6.28 -2.22 2.87
C LEU A 392 -7.81 -2.16 2.93
N SER A 393 -8.46 -2.46 1.80
CA SER A 393 -9.91 -2.32 1.65
C SER A 393 -10.70 -3.22 2.59
N GLN A 394 -10.24 -4.44 2.90
CA GLN A 394 -10.91 -5.32 3.87
C GLN A 394 -10.83 -4.76 5.29
N MET A 395 -9.69 -4.16 5.66
CA MET A 395 -9.54 -3.54 6.99
C MET A 395 -10.42 -2.30 7.13
N ILE A 396 -10.49 -1.49 6.07
CA ILE A 396 -11.38 -0.33 6.02
C ILE A 396 -12.84 -0.78 6.06
N ALA A 397 -13.23 -1.77 5.24
CA ALA A 397 -14.59 -2.33 5.23
C ALA A 397 -14.99 -2.84 6.63
N MET A 398 -14.14 -3.59 7.30
CA MET A 398 -14.36 -4.06 8.67
C MET A 398 -14.55 -2.89 9.66
N ARG A 399 -13.73 -1.85 9.56
CA ARG A 399 -13.85 -0.67 10.40
C ARG A 399 -15.18 0.08 10.19
N TYR A 400 -15.72 0.02 8.96
CA TYR A 400 -17.05 0.57 8.62
C TYR A 400 -18.18 -0.45 8.84
N GLY A 401 -17.93 -1.60 9.44
CA GLY A 401 -18.92 -2.62 9.75
C GLY A 401 -19.49 -3.35 8.52
N SER A 402 -18.70 -3.44 7.46
CA SER A 402 -18.98 -4.28 6.30
C SER A 402 -18.23 -5.63 6.44
N ILE A 403 -18.93 -6.75 6.27
CA ILE A 403 -18.37 -8.09 6.46
C ILE A 403 -17.50 -8.45 5.26
N PRO A 404 -16.18 -8.68 5.42
CA PRO A 404 -15.34 -9.05 4.31
C PRO A 404 -15.59 -10.50 3.88
N ILE A 405 -15.64 -10.72 2.56
CA ILE A 405 -15.63 -12.04 1.91
C ILE A 405 -14.35 -12.10 1.09
N VAL A 406 -13.39 -12.94 1.48
CA VAL A 406 -12.05 -12.86 0.91
C VAL A 406 -11.49 -14.23 0.51
N HIS A 407 -10.68 -14.26 -0.56
CA HIS A 407 -9.76 -15.36 -0.81
C HIS A 407 -8.66 -15.34 0.26
N ARG A 408 -8.41 -16.48 0.91
CA ARG A 408 -7.50 -16.55 2.06
C ARG A 408 -6.03 -16.61 1.64
N ILE A 409 -5.51 -15.47 1.22
CA ILE A 409 -4.16 -15.31 0.65
C ILE A 409 -3.51 -14.02 1.15
N GLY A 410 -2.17 -14.01 1.28
CA GLY A 410 -1.37 -12.85 1.68
C GLY A 410 -1.94 -12.13 2.89
N GLY A 411 -2.01 -10.82 2.84
CA GLY A 411 -2.55 -10.02 3.94
C GLY A 411 -4.04 -10.20 4.20
N LEU A 412 -4.81 -10.76 3.27
CA LEU A 412 -6.21 -11.13 3.54
C LEU A 412 -6.27 -12.26 4.56
N LYS A 413 -5.36 -13.24 4.48
CA LYS A 413 -5.23 -14.32 5.46
C LYS A 413 -4.84 -13.79 6.85
N ASP A 414 -3.96 -12.78 6.90
CA ASP A 414 -3.45 -12.22 8.16
C ASP A 414 -4.48 -11.32 8.86
N THR A 415 -5.43 -10.75 8.12
CA THR A 415 -6.35 -9.73 8.64
C THR A 415 -7.79 -10.24 8.80
N VAL A 416 -8.21 -11.25 8.03
CA VAL A 416 -9.56 -11.80 8.06
C VAL A 416 -9.56 -13.21 8.62
N GLU A 417 -10.11 -13.33 9.82
CA GLU A 417 -10.31 -14.60 10.53
C GLU A 417 -11.71 -15.16 10.17
N PRO A 418 -11.81 -16.42 9.71
CA PRO A 418 -13.11 -17.01 9.37
C PRO A 418 -14.02 -17.04 10.58
N TYR A 419 -15.26 -16.57 10.40
CA TYR A 419 -16.24 -16.54 11.49
C TYR A 419 -16.72 -17.95 11.85
N ASN A 420 -16.63 -18.28 13.13
CA ASN A 420 -17.15 -19.53 13.69
C ASN A 420 -18.50 -19.28 14.39
N MET A 421 -19.56 -19.97 13.96
CA MET A 421 -20.91 -19.77 14.46
C MET A 421 -21.10 -20.26 15.91
N GLU A 422 -20.35 -21.30 16.33
CA GLU A 422 -20.46 -21.87 17.68
C GLU A 422 -19.78 -20.96 18.71
N THR A 423 -18.51 -20.59 18.44
CA THR A 423 -17.71 -19.75 19.34
C THR A 423 -17.99 -18.27 19.20
N LYS A 424 -18.65 -17.85 18.09
CA LYS A 424 -18.93 -16.46 17.71
C LYS A 424 -17.65 -15.60 17.56
N THR A 425 -16.54 -16.25 17.27
CA THR A 425 -15.24 -15.61 16.98
C THR A 425 -15.03 -15.45 15.48
N GLY A 426 -14.00 -14.68 15.08
CA GLY A 426 -13.74 -14.33 13.68
C GLY A 426 -14.45 -13.05 13.25
N ASN A 427 -14.01 -12.49 12.10
CA ASN A 427 -14.38 -11.15 11.67
C ASN A 427 -14.78 -11.07 10.19
N GLY A 428 -14.83 -12.21 9.47
CA GLY A 428 -15.20 -12.25 8.05
C GLY A 428 -15.49 -13.65 7.56
N VAL A 429 -15.69 -13.79 6.25
CA VAL A 429 -15.91 -15.06 5.56
C VAL A 429 -14.76 -15.29 4.57
N THR A 430 -14.21 -16.49 4.55
CA THR A 430 -13.06 -16.83 3.72
C THR A 430 -13.35 -18.01 2.80
N PHE A 431 -12.66 -18.08 1.67
CA PHE A 431 -12.56 -19.28 0.84
C PHE A 431 -11.09 -19.56 0.52
N GLU A 432 -10.74 -20.82 0.34
CA GLU A 432 -9.35 -21.30 0.29
C GLU A 432 -8.82 -21.44 -1.14
N SER A 433 -9.65 -21.91 -2.08
CA SER A 433 -9.22 -22.13 -3.46
C SER A 433 -9.55 -20.93 -4.33
N TYR A 434 -8.63 -20.56 -5.21
CA TYR A 434 -8.91 -19.54 -6.25
C TYR A 434 -9.85 -20.13 -7.31
N ASN A 435 -11.13 -20.22 -6.97
CA ASN A 435 -12.17 -20.85 -7.76
C ASN A 435 -13.50 -20.09 -7.61
N ALA A 436 -14.22 -19.93 -8.71
CA ALA A 436 -15.46 -19.15 -8.75
C ALA A 436 -16.58 -19.75 -7.88
N TYR A 437 -16.66 -21.09 -7.81
CA TYR A 437 -17.68 -21.78 -7.01
C TYR A 437 -17.36 -21.77 -5.51
N ASP A 438 -16.07 -21.82 -5.13
CA ASP A 438 -15.65 -21.65 -3.73
C ASP A 438 -15.97 -20.22 -3.25
N MET A 439 -15.73 -19.23 -4.14
CA MET A 439 -16.14 -17.84 -3.88
C MET A 439 -17.66 -17.72 -3.73
N LEU A 440 -18.44 -18.39 -4.60
CA LEU A 440 -19.90 -18.37 -4.57
C LEU A 440 -20.44 -19.00 -3.27
N ASP A 441 -19.87 -20.13 -2.82
CA ASP A 441 -20.18 -20.74 -1.52
C ASP A 441 -19.90 -19.77 -0.37
N ALA A 442 -18.75 -19.05 -0.41
CA ALA A 442 -18.44 -18.05 0.59
C ALA A 442 -19.46 -16.89 0.60
N ILE A 443 -19.94 -16.47 -0.57
CA ILE A 443 -21.02 -15.48 -0.68
C ILE A 443 -22.31 -16.03 -0.04
N ASP A 444 -22.68 -17.27 -0.31
CA ASP A 444 -23.87 -17.90 0.27
C ASP A 444 -23.78 -18.02 1.80
N ARG A 445 -22.61 -18.42 2.32
CA ARG A 445 -22.35 -18.42 3.78
C ARG A 445 -22.47 -17.02 4.38
N ALA A 446 -21.95 -16.00 3.71
CA ALA A 446 -22.02 -14.63 4.18
C ALA A 446 -23.48 -14.10 4.17
N ILE A 447 -24.29 -14.44 3.17
CA ILE A 447 -25.73 -14.11 3.12
C ILE A 447 -26.46 -14.78 4.29
N SER A 448 -26.22 -16.07 4.54
CA SER A 448 -26.83 -16.81 5.66
C SER A 448 -26.49 -16.21 7.03
N LEU A 449 -25.20 -15.79 7.21
CA LEU A 449 -24.76 -15.09 8.43
C LEU A 449 -25.45 -13.73 8.57
N TYR A 450 -25.64 -13.01 7.47
CA TYR A 450 -26.28 -11.69 7.45
C TYR A 450 -27.77 -11.79 7.81
N GLU A 451 -28.48 -12.80 7.31
CA GLU A 451 -29.89 -13.05 7.59
C GLU A 451 -30.13 -13.41 9.06
N ASN A 452 -29.18 -14.07 9.70
CA ASN A 452 -29.23 -14.37 11.13
C ASN A 452 -28.79 -13.15 11.95
N LYS A 453 -29.75 -12.44 12.54
CA LYS A 453 -29.51 -11.21 13.31
C LYS A 453 -28.42 -11.35 14.37
N GLY A 454 -28.43 -12.46 15.14
CA GLY A 454 -27.47 -12.69 16.23
C GLY A 454 -26.03 -12.85 15.72
N HIS A 455 -25.85 -13.63 14.66
CA HIS A 455 -24.53 -13.82 14.05
C HIS A 455 -24.07 -12.56 13.33
N ARG A 456 -24.94 -11.88 12.59
CA ARG A 456 -24.66 -10.60 11.95
C ARG A 456 -24.13 -9.57 12.94
N GLU A 457 -24.80 -9.37 14.06
CA GLU A 457 -24.36 -8.41 15.08
C GLU A 457 -23.00 -8.79 15.68
N ASN A 458 -22.73 -10.08 15.90
CA ASN A 458 -21.46 -10.54 16.46
C ASN A 458 -20.31 -10.35 15.48
N ILE A 459 -20.45 -10.77 14.22
CA ILE A 459 -19.37 -10.66 13.23
C ILE A 459 -19.04 -9.19 12.93
N ILE A 460 -20.03 -8.31 12.84
CA ILE A 460 -19.82 -6.87 12.65
C ILE A 460 -19.10 -6.29 13.87
N LYS A 461 -19.49 -6.64 15.09
CA LYS A 461 -18.82 -6.17 16.30
C LYS A 461 -17.37 -6.64 16.36
N ASN A 462 -17.09 -7.90 16.00
CA ASN A 462 -15.74 -8.43 15.95
C ASN A 462 -14.89 -7.68 14.92
N ALA A 463 -15.44 -7.45 13.71
CA ALA A 463 -14.78 -6.72 12.64
C ALA A 463 -14.44 -5.28 13.06
N MET A 464 -15.39 -4.53 13.62
CA MET A 464 -15.19 -3.14 14.03
C MET A 464 -14.28 -2.97 15.25
N LYS A 465 -14.17 -3.99 16.12
CA LYS A 465 -13.29 -3.96 17.30
C LYS A 465 -11.84 -4.27 16.99
N LYS A 466 -11.55 -4.93 15.85
CA LYS A 466 -10.17 -5.27 15.49
C LYS A 466 -9.35 -4.00 15.28
N ASP A 467 -8.23 -3.89 15.99
CA ASP A 467 -7.31 -2.77 15.81
C ASP A 467 -6.43 -2.99 14.57
N PHE A 468 -6.71 -2.23 13.53
CA PHE A 468 -5.90 -2.16 12.32
C PHE A 468 -5.09 -0.86 12.23
N SER A 469 -4.92 -0.13 13.33
CA SER A 469 -4.12 1.09 13.33
C SER A 469 -2.64 0.79 13.07
N TRP A 470 -1.88 1.81 12.72
CA TRP A 470 -0.43 1.72 12.55
C TRP A 470 0.35 1.59 13.88
N ASN A 471 -0.30 1.44 15.04
CA ASN A 471 0.40 1.39 16.33
C ASN A 471 1.33 0.18 16.44
N ASP A 472 0.80 -1.02 16.19
CA ASP A 472 1.57 -2.27 16.25
C ASP A 472 2.56 -2.41 15.08
N PRO A 473 2.18 -2.17 13.81
CA PRO A 473 3.15 -2.19 12.71
C PRO A 473 4.33 -1.24 12.92
N ALA A 474 4.08 0.00 13.36
CA ALA A 474 5.15 0.95 13.64
C ALA A 474 6.10 0.48 14.76
N ARG A 475 5.57 -0.16 15.81
CA ARG A 475 6.38 -0.77 16.88
C ARG A 475 7.26 -1.89 16.31
N LYS A 476 6.71 -2.78 15.48
CA LYS A 476 7.48 -3.85 14.80
C LYS A 476 8.60 -3.28 13.91
N TYR A 477 8.33 -2.21 13.16
CA TYR A 477 9.37 -1.52 12.38
C TYR A 477 10.46 -0.92 13.27
N ILE A 478 10.11 -0.29 14.40
CA ILE A 478 11.10 0.27 15.34
C ILE A 478 11.97 -0.82 15.95
N GLU A 479 11.40 -1.96 16.31
CA GLU A 479 12.14 -3.12 16.81
C GLU A 479 13.10 -3.66 15.74
N LEU A 480 12.66 -3.77 14.50
CA LEU A 480 13.48 -4.18 13.37
C LEU A 480 14.65 -3.20 13.14
N TYR A 481 14.38 -1.89 13.10
CA TYR A 481 15.43 -0.88 12.95
C TYR A 481 16.48 -0.96 14.07
N LYS A 482 16.03 -1.10 15.32
CA LYS A 482 16.96 -1.25 16.46
C LYS A 482 17.83 -2.49 16.32
N SER A 483 17.25 -3.62 15.88
CA SER A 483 17.99 -4.86 15.65
C SER A 483 19.06 -4.74 14.56
N MET A 484 18.89 -3.82 13.59
CA MET A 484 19.87 -3.56 12.55
C MET A 484 21.07 -2.76 13.04
N LEU A 485 20.94 -2.03 14.14
CA LEU A 485 21.97 -1.16 14.71
C LEU A 485 22.76 -1.83 15.85
N THR A 486 22.21 -2.88 16.45
CA THR A 486 22.95 -3.70 17.42
C THR A 486 23.91 -4.62 16.66
N LYS A 487 25.20 -4.56 17.04
CA LYS A 487 26.26 -5.43 16.48
C LYS A 487 26.08 -6.87 16.94
#